data_3d76c03dbb35f971c9ae545ab3b9dc7e
#
_entry.id   3d76c03dbb35f971c9ae545ab3b9dc7e
#
_cell.length_a   1.000
_cell.length_b   1.000
_cell.length_c   1.000
_cell.angle_alpha   90.00
_cell.angle_beta   90.00
_cell.angle_gamma   90.00
#
_symmetry.space_group_name_H-M   'P 1'
#
loop_
_entity.id
_entity.type
_entity.pdbx_description
1 polymer ?
#
loop_
_entity_poly.entity_id
_entity_poly.type
_entity_poly.pdbx_seq_one_letter_code
_entity_poly.pdbx_strand_id
1 'polypeptide(L)'
;RQAIHFTMVISIPAAIGMGALAYPIMEVLFPQKATIDLAVSILRTGCISIIFYALSTVSNGVLQGIGKVNIPLRNAAVSLVLHVVLLTPLLYFTNLNLYALVFATMFYAFLMCLLNNLSVRKYLGYHQEMKRTFMIPLLSSVIMGILCYVFYQGIYLILSGIFGSFIHLRILVFICLMISVGFAVIVYFVLVLKL
;
A
#
# COMPACT_ATOMS: atom_id res chain seq x y z
N ARG A 1 -4.06 -11.14 -17.92
CA ARG A 1 -2.76 -10.46 -18.03
C ARG A 1 -2.92 -8.95 -17.85
N GLN A 2 -3.72 -8.30 -18.67
CA GLN A 2 -3.96 -6.85 -18.57
C GLN A 2 -4.49 -6.41 -17.19
N ALA A 3 -5.46 -7.12 -16.63
CA ALA A 3 -6.02 -6.79 -15.31
C ALA A 3 -4.96 -6.75 -14.20
N ILE A 4 -4.05 -7.74 -14.16
CA ILE A 4 -2.95 -7.77 -13.18
C ILE A 4 -2.00 -6.58 -13.40
N HIS A 5 -1.66 -6.30 -14.65
CA HIS A 5 -0.80 -5.16 -14.98
C HIS A 5 -1.43 -3.83 -14.54
N PHE A 6 -2.68 -3.56 -14.90
CA PHE A 6 -3.39 -2.34 -14.49
C PHE A 6 -3.47 -2.20 -12.96
N THR A 7 -3.76 -3.30 -12.27
CA THR A 7 -3.81 -3.28 -10.81
C THR A 7 -2.46 -2.94 -10.19
N MET A 8 -1.36 -3.49 -10.71
CA MET A 8 -0.02 -3.19 -10.19
C MET A 8 0.41 -1.76 -10.50
N VAL A 9 0.08 -1.24 -11.68
CA VAL A 9 0.32 0.18 -12.06
C VAL A 9 -0.37 1.16 -11.12
N ILE A 10 -1.49 0.77 -10.48
CA ILE A 10 -2.21 1.63 -9.52
C ILE A 10 -1.79 1.35 -8.07
N SER A 11 -1.68 0.08 -7.68
CA SER A 11 -1.46 -0.28 -6.27
C SER A 11 -0.03 -0.03 -5.78
N ILE A 12 0.98 -0.19 -6.65
CA ILE A 12 2.38 0.07 -6.26
C ILE A 12 2.60 1.56 -5.93
N PRO A 13 2.22 2.54 -6.80
CA PRO A 13 2.37 3.95 -6.45
C PRO A 13 1.49 4.37 -5.27
N ALA A 14 0.30 3.78 -5.12
CA ALA A 14 -0.57 4.04 -3.97
C ALA A 14 0.10 3.61 -2.65
N ALA A 15 0.70 2.42 -2.61
CA ALA A 15 1.42 1.92 -1.43
C ALA A 15 2.63 2.80 -1.10
N ILE A 16 3.44 3.15 -2.09
CA ILE A 16 4.65 3.98 -1.89
C ILE A 16 4.28 5.42 -1.53
N GLY A 17 3.28 6.01 -2.20
CA GLY A 17 2.79 7.35 -1.90
C GLY A 17 2.22 7.47 -0.49
N MET A 18 1.44 6.46 -0.06
CA MET A 18 0.90 6.40 1.30
C MET A 18 2.01 6.24 2.35
N GLY A 19 3.05 5.45 2.07
CA GLY A 19 4.22 5.32 2.94
C GLY A 19 5.07 6.59 3.02
N ALA A 20 5.26 7.29 1.90
CA ALA A 20 6.02 8.53 1.84
C ALA A 20 5.31 9.68 2.58
N LEU A 21 4.00 9.79 2.42
CA LEU A 21 3.17 10.82 3.05
C LEU A 21 2.50 10.35 4.36
N ALA A 22 2.99 9.27 4.97
CA ALA A 22 2.36 8.69 6.17
C ALA A 22 2.23 9.68 7.32
N TYR A 23 3.25 10.53 7.54
CA TYR A 23 3.20 11.52 8.61
C TYR A 23 2.10 12.57 8.42
N PRO A 24 2.05 13.31 7.31
CA PRO A 24 0.97 14.28 7.09
C PRO A 24 -0.42 13.66 7.02
N ILE A 25 -0.55 12.43 6.51
CA ILE A 25 -1.82 11.70 6.51
C ILE A 25 -2.30 11.46 7.95
N MET A 26 -1.42 10.96 8.82
CA MET A 26 -1.76 10.69 10.21
C MET A 26 -1.99 11.97 11.01
N GLU A 27 -1.26 13.04 10.73
CA GLU A 27 -1.46 14.34 11.36
C GLU A 27 -2.84 14.96 11.07
N VAL A 28 -3.36 14.75 9.87
CA VAL A 28 -4.71 15.17 9.49
C VAL A 28 -5.77 14.30 10.16
N LEU A 29 -5.59 12.96 10.17
CA LEU A 29 -6.59 12.01 10.65
C LEU A 29 -6.66 11.92 12.17
N PHE A 30 -5.52 11.99 12.87
CA PHE A 30 -5.44 11.79 14.31
C PHE A 30 -5.00 13.07 15.04
N PRO A 31 -5.88 13.64 15.90
CA PRO A 31 -5.55 14.86 16.63
C PRO A 31 -4.56 14.67 17.79
N GLN A 32 -4.35 13.43 18.22
CA GLN A 32 -3.53 13.11 19.40
C GLN A 32 -2.06 12.98 19.03
N LYS A 33 -1.25 13.99 19.37
CA LYS A 33 0.19 14.02 19.09
C LYS A 33 0.98 12.90 19.78
N ALA A 34 0.52 12.43 20.93
CA ALA A 34 1.25 11.43 21.73
C ALA A 34 1.40 10.05 21.06
N THR A 35 0.51 9.69 20.14
CA THR A 35 0.50 8.38 19.46
C THR A 35 0.75 8.45 17.97
N ILE A 36 1.03 9.65 17.44
CA ILE A 36 1.17 9.87 16.00
C ILE A 36 2.35 9.09 15.40
N ASP A 37 3.49 9.05 16.10
CA ASP A 37 4.68 8.35 15.59
C ASP A 37 4.45 6.84 15.49
N LEU A 38 3.72 6.27 16.44
CA LEU A 38 3.31 4.86 16.38
C LEU A 38 2.37 4.63 15.20
N ALA A 39 1.37 5.48 15.00
CA ALA A 39 0.43 5.38 13.90
C ALA A 39 1.12 5.52 12.53
N VAL A 40 2.06 6.45 12.39
CA VAL A 40 2.89 6.62 11.19
C VAL A 40 3.72 5.37 10.90
N SER A 41 4.37 4.81 11.92
CA SER A 41 5.19 3.61 11.77
C SER A 41 4.36 2.38 11.37
N ILE A 42 3.18 2.22 11.97
CA ILE A 42 2.21 1.17 11.62
C ILE A 42 1.72 1.35 10.18
N LEU A 43 1.38 2.56 9.76
CA LEU A 43 0.94 2.84 8.40
C LEU A 43 2.06 2.53 7.40
N ARG A 44 3.29 3.00 7.63
CA ARG A 44 4.44 2.73 6.74
C ARG A 44 4.70 1.24 6.59
N THR A 45 4.68 0.49 7.70
CA THR A 45 4.87 -0.96 7.66
C THR A 45 3.72 -1.65 6.93
N GLY A 46 2.49 -1.23 7.19
CA GLY A 46 1.28 -1.82 6.59
C GLY A 46 1.10 -1.54 5.10
N CYS A 47 1.68 -0.45 4.55
CA CYS A 47 1.53 -0.10 3.13
C CYS A 47 1.97 -1.21 2.17
N ILE A 48 2.96 -2.04 2.56
CA ILE A 48 3.44 -3.16 1.73
C ILE A 48 2.31 -4.17 1.47
N SER A 49 1.41 -4.38 2.44
CA SER A 49 0.30 -5.32 2.31
C SER A 49 -0.70 -4.92 1.21
N ILE A 50 -0.78 -3.63 0.85
CA ILE A 50 -1.67 -3.12 -0.21
C ILE A 50 -1.38 -3.81 -1.54
N ILE A 51 -0.09 -4.01 -1.87
CA ILE A 51 0.33 -4.65 -3.13
C ILE A 51 -0.13 -6.11 -3.14
N PHE A 52 0.03 -6.83 -2.02
CA PHE A 52 -0.40 -8.23 -1.90
C PHE A 52 -1.92 -8.37 -1.95
N TYR A 53 -2.65 -7.49 -1.26
CA TYR A 53 -4.12 -7.47 -1.32
C TYR A 53 -4.65 -7.17 -2.71
N ALA A 54 -4.07 -6.20 -3.40
CA ALA A 54 -4.46 -5.83 -4.75
C ALA A 54 -4.26 -7.00 -5.72
N LEU A 55 -3.09 -7.67 -5.67
CA LEU A 55 -2.80 -8.83 -6.51
C LEU A 55 -3.70 -10.02 -6.17
N SER A 56 -3.97 -10.24 -4.89
CA SER A 56 -4.88 -11.29 -4.42
C SER A 56 -6.30 -11.05 -4.92
N THR A 57 -6.79 -9.81 -4.84
CA THR A 57 -8.14 -9.43 -5.28
C THR A 57 -8.35 -9.69 -6.77
N VAL A 58 -7.39 -9.28 -7.62
CA VAL A 58 -7.46 -9.57 -9.06
C VAL A 58 -7.39 -11.06 -9.33
N SER A 59 -6.52 -11.80 -8.64
CA SER A 59 -6.42 -13.25 -8.78
C SER A 59 -7.72 -13.96 -8.36
N ASN A 60 -8.42 -13.46 -7.33
CA ASN A 60 -9.76 -13.92 -6.96
C ASN A 60 -10.76 -13.72 -8.10
N GLY A 61 -10.80 -12.51 -8.69
CA GLY A 61 -11.69 -12.21 -9.81
C GLY A 61 -11.41 -13.11 -11.03
N VAL A 62 -10.14 -13.38 -11.33
CA VAL A 62 -9.74 -14.29 -12.41
C VAL A 62 -10.22 -15.72 -12.14
N LEU A 63 -10.01 -16.25 -10.94
CA LEU A 63 -10.45 -17.60 -10.55
C LEU A 63 -11.97 -17.74 -10.55
N GLN A 64 -12.70 -16.71 -10.10
CA GLN A 64 -14.15 -16.67 -10.16
C GLN A 64 -14.65 -16.64 -11.61
N GLY A 65 -14.01 -15.83 -12.46
CA GLY A 65 -14.36 -15.72 -13.88
C GLY A 65 -14.23 -17.02 -14.68
N ILE A 66 -13.34 -17.93 -14.26
CA ILE A 66 -13.21 -19.28 -14.85
C ILE A 66 -14.07 -20.34 -14.13
N GLY A 67 -15.02 -19.91 -13.31
CA GLY A 67 -15.93 -20.82 -12.59
C GLY A 67 -15.33 -21.53 -11.37
N LYS A 68 -14.11 -21.16 -10.93
CA LYS A 68 -13.43 -21.77 -9.78
C LYS A 68 -13.65 -21.00 -8.48
N VAL A 69 -14.92 -20.67 -8.17
CA VAL A 69 -15.32 -19.81 -7.04
C VAL A 69 -14.85 -20.34 -5.67
N ASN A 70 -14.82 -21.67 -5.49
CA ASN A 70 -14.44 -22.31 -4.22
C ASN A 70 -12.93 -22.20 -3.92
N ILE A 71 -12.08 -21.94 -4.92
CA ILE A 71 -10.63 -21.89 -4.72
C ILE A 71 -10.20 -20.67 -3.94
N PRO A 72 -10.60 -19.42 -4.31
CA PRO A 72 -10.32 -18.24 -3.49
C PRO A 72 -10.82 -18.36 -2.06
N LEU A 73 -12.01 -18.92 -1.88
CA LEU A 73 -12.58 -19.12 -0.54
C LEU A 73 -11.72 -20.07 0.31
N ARG A 74 -11.31 -21.21 -0.26
CA ARG A 74 -10.41 -22.16 0.43
C ARG A 74 -9.06 -21.53 0.75
N ASN A 75 -8.47 -20.79 -0.20
CA ASN A 75 -7.19 -20.13 -0.02
C ASN A 75 -7.28 -19.07 1.08
N ALA A 76 -8.40 -18.30 1.14
CA ALA A 76 -8.67 -17.34 2.19
C ALA A 76 -8.79 -18.02 3.57
N ALA A 77 -9.54 -19.13 3.66
CA ALA A 77 -9.70 -19.88 4.90
C ALA A 77 -8.35 -20.42 5.42
N VAL A 78 -7.54 -21.01 4.54
CA VAL A 78 -6.19 -21.51 4.89
C VAL A 78 -5.31 -20.35 5.37
N SER A 79 -5.30 -19.22 4.64
CA SER A 79 -4.52 -18.05 5.02
C SER A 79 -4.97 -17.47 6.36
N LEU A 80 -6.28 -17.48 6.65
CA LEU A 80 -6.83 -16.99 7.91
C LEU A 80 -6.41 -17.88 9.09
N VAL A 81 -6.48 -19.20 8.94
CA VAL A 81 -6.03 -20.13 9.99
C VAL A 81 -4.55 -19.91 10.29
N LEU A 82 -3.70 -19.82 9.26
CA LEU A 82 -2.26 -19.55 9.43
C LEU A 82 -1.99 -18.18 10.03
N HIS A 83 -2.80 -17.16 9.70
CA HIS A 83 -2.74 -15.83 10.32
C HIS A 83 -2.96 -15.91 11.83
N VAL A 84 -4.01 -16.62 12.28
CA VAL A 84 -4.32 -16.77 13.71
C VAL A 84 -3.23 -17.56 14.43
N VAL A 85 -2.75 -18.65 13.81
CA VAL A 85 -1.65 -19.47 14.35
C VAL A 85 -0.36 -18.65 14.48
N LEU A 86 -0.08 -17.72 13.57
CA LEU A 86 1.08 -16.84 13.65
C LEU A 86 0.87 -15.70 14.66
N LEU A 87 -0.32 -15.08 14.67
CA LEU A 87 -0.63 -13.95 15.54
C LEU A 87 -0.57 -14.31 17.03
N THR A 88 -1.09 -15.49 17.38
CA THR A 88 -1.14 -15.93 18.77
C THR A 88 0.24 -15.94 19.44
N PRO A 89 1.27 -16.64 18.93
CA PRO A 89 2.60 -16.61 19.54
C PRO A 89 3.27 -15.25 19.45
N LEU A 90 3.03 -14.47 18.39
CA LEU A 90 3.56 -13.10 18.29
C LEU A 90 3.05 -12.21 19.43
N LEU A 91 1.78 -12.34 19.83
CA LEU A 91 1.20 -11.59 20.93
C LEU A 91 1.65 -12.09 22.31
N TYR A 92 1.82 -13.41 22.48
CA TYR A 92 2.15 -14.00 23.79
C TYR A 92 3.65 -13.96 24.09
N PHE A 93 4.51 -14.19 23.10
CA PHE A 93 5.95 -14.36 23.32
C PHE A 93 6.78 -13.16 22.90
N THR A 94 6.18 -12.12 22.28
CA THR A 94 6.91 -10.93 21.86
C THR A 94 6.26 -9.66 22.40
N ASN A 95 7.08 -8.64 22.66
CA ASN A 95 6.63 -7.31 23.09
C ASN A 95 6.28 -6.40 21.89
N LEU A 96 5.93 -6.99 20.73
CA LEU A 96 5.66 -6.23 19.52
C LEU A 96 4.32 -5.46 19.56
N ASN A 97 3.41 -5.80 20.48
CA ASN A 97 2.11 -5.13 20.63
C ASN A 97 1.37 -4.97 19.29
N LEU A 98 1.08 -3.74 18.88
CA LEU A 98 0.37 -3.44 17.61
C LEU A 98 1.16 -3.87 16.36
N TYR A 99 2.48 -3.91 16.39
CA TYR A 99 3.27 -4.40 15.27
C TYR A 99 3.05 -5.88 15.00
N ALA A 100 2.78 -6.69 16.03
CA ALA A 100 2.45 -8.10 15.84
C ALA A 100 1.24 -8.28 14.94
N LEU A 101 0.21 -7.44 15.12
CA LEU A 101 -0.99 -7.45 14.29
C LEU A 101 -0.68 -7.07 12.84
N VAL A 102 0.14 -6.03 12.64
CA VAL A 102 0.53 -5.57 11.29
C VAL A 102 1.32 -6.65 10.55
N PHE A 103 2.31 -7.26 11.23
CA PHE A 103 3.11 -8.34 10.63
C PHE A 103 2.26 -9.57 10.30
N ALA A 104 1.37 -9.97 11.20
CA ALA A 104 0.46 -11.09 10.94
C ALA A 104 -0.48 -10.78 9.76
N THR A 105 -0.99 -9.54 9.65
CA THR A 105 -1.83 -9.11 8.53
C THR A 105 -1.05 -9.08 7.21
N MET A 106 0.20 -8.61 7.22
CA MET A 106 1.08 -8.67 6.04
C MET A 106 1.31 -10.12 5.61
N PHE A 107 1.56 -11.01 6.55
CA PHE A 107 1.74 -12.43 6.28
C PHE A 107 0.47 -13.06 5.69
N TYR A 108 -0.71 -12.72 6.22
CA TYR A 108 -2.00 -13.12 5.65
C TYR A 108 -2.15 -12.68 4.20
N ALA A 109 -1.90 -11.38 3.93
CA ALA A 109 -2.00 -10.82 2.59
C ALA A 109 -1.02 -11.51 1.61
N PHE A 110 0.21 -11.76 2.05
CA PHE A 110 1.22 -12.47 1.29
C PHE A 110 0.81 -13.91 0.98
N LEU A 111 0.36 -14.67 1.99
CA LEU A 111 -0.11 -16.05 1.79
C LEU A 111 -1.30 -16.13 0.83
N MET A 112 -2.28 -15.26 1.01
CA MET A 112 -3.45 -15.18 0.15
C MET A 112 -3.03 -14.90 -1.30
N CYS A 113 -2.13 -13.95 -1.50
CA CYS A 113 -1.55 -13.61 -2.80
C CYS A 113 -0.82 -14.83 -3.41
N LEU A 114 0.03 -15.49 -2.62
CA LEU A 114 0.80 -16.66 -3.06
C LEU A 114 -0.11 -17.82 -3.49
N LEU A 115 -1.07 -18.21 -2.65
CA LEU A 115 -1.98 -19.32 -2.92
C LEU A 115 -2.87 -19.05 -4.14
N ASN A 116 -3.36 -17.82 -4.28
CA ASN A 116 -4.16 -17.43 -5.42
C ASN A 116 -3.33 -17.42 -6.71
N ASN A 117 -2.11 -16.91 -6.66
CA ASN A 117 -1.20 -16.91 -7.80
C ASN A 117 -0.82 -18.33 -8.25
N LEU A 118 -0.52 -19.22 -7.31
CA LEU A 118 -0.29 -20.64 -7.60
C LEU A 118 -1.52 -21.29 -8.24
N SER A 119 -2.71 -20.95 -7.76
CA SER A 119 -3.97 -21.46 -8.32
C SER A 119 -4.21 -20.93 -9.74
N VAL A 120 -3.99 -19.65 -9.99
CA VAL A 120 -4.08 -19.05 -11.33
C VAL A 120 -3.09 -19.71 -12.30
N ARG A 121 -1.85 -19.91 -11.85
CA ARG A 121 -0.82 -20.60 -12.63
C ARG A 121 -1.24 -22.03 -12.96
N LYS A 122 -1.80 -22.75 -11.99
CA LYS A 122 -2.24 -24.16 -12.17
C LYS A 122 -3.37 -24.29 -13.20
N TYR A 123 -4.36 -23.39 -13.16
CA TYR A 123 -5.57 -23.51 -14.01
C TYR A 123 -5.46 -22.82 -15.35
N LEU A 124 -4.64 -21.77 -15.48
CA LEU A 124 -4.50 -20.97 -16.70
C LEU A 124 -3.12 -21.10 -17.37
N GLY A 125 -2.16 -21.81 -16.77
CA GLY A 125 -0.78 -21.87 -17.24
C GLY A 125 -0.09 -20.50 -17.32
N TYR A 126 -0.64 -19.48 -16.63
CA TYR A 126 -0.18 -18.11 -16.72
C TYR A 126 1.09 -17.87 -15.90
N HIS A 127 2.12 -17.35 -16.56
CA HIS A 127 3.35 -16.85 -15.92
C HIS A 127 3.34 -15.32 -15.91
N GLN A 128 3.59 -14.74 -14.73
CA GLN A 128 3.64 -13.29 -14.59
C GLN A 128 4.92 -12.72 -15.21
N GLU A 129 4.77 -11.65 -15.97
CA GLU A 129 5.90 -10.88 -16.52
C GLU A 129 6.44 -9.93 -15.44
N MET A 130 7.44 -10.42 -14.68
CA MET A 130 7.98 -9.68 -13.54
C MET A 130 8.52 -8.30 -13.91
N LYS A 131 9.23 -8.16 -15.04
CA LYS A 131 9.84 -6.89 -15.43
C LYS A 131 8.81 -5.80 -15.71
N ARG A 132 7.86 -6.06 -16.61
CA ARG A 132 6.90 -5.06 -17.06
C ARG A 132 5.80 -4.77 -16.05
N THR A 133 5.39 -5.79 -15.29
CA THR A 133 4.28 -5.68 -14.35
C THR A 133 4.69 -5.14 -12.99
N PHE A 134 5.93 -5.41 -12.53
CA PHE A 134 6.38 -5.03 -11.20
C PHE A 134 7.55 -4.05 -11.20
N MET A 135 8.61 -4.30 -12.00
CA MET A 135 9.83 -3.51 -11.92
C MET A 135 9.64 -2.07 -12.40
N ILE A 136 8.98 -1.86 -13.54
CA ILE A 136 8.74 -0.52 -14.09
C ILE A 136 7.84 0.30 -13.16
N PRO A 137 6.65 -0.18 -12.72
CA PRO A 137 5.84 0.56 -11.76
C PRO A 137 6.56 0.80 -10.42
N LEU A 138 7.36 -0.16 -9.94
CA LEU A 138 8.10 -0.01 -8.69
C LEU A 138 9.13 1.12 -8.78
N LEU A 139 9.95 1.10 -9.83
CA LEU A 139 11.00 2.12 -10.02
C LEU A 139 10.39 3.51 -10.17
N SER A 140 9.37 3.63 -11.02
CA SER A 140 8.62 4.89 -11.21
C SER A 140 7.99 5.40 -9.90
N SER A 141 7.45 4.47 -9.09
CA SER A 141 6.81 4.82 -7.83
C SER A 141 7.81 5.25 -6.75
N VAL A 142 9.00 4.64 -6.70
CA VAL A 142 10.05 5.06 -5.76
C VAL A 142 10.50 6.49 -6.08
N ILE A 143 10.77 6.78 -7.36
CA ILE A 143 11.13 8.14 -7.80
C ILE A 143 10.00 9.12 -7.48
N MET A 144 8.76 8.76 -7.81
CA MET A 144 7.57 9.56 -7.48
C MET A 144 7.47 9.81 -5.97
N GLY A 145 7.66 8.79 -5.13
CA GLY A 145 7.56 8.90 -3.67
C GLY A 145 8.58 9.88 -3.09
N ILE A 146 9.82 9.84 -3.56
CA ILE A 146 10.88 10.77 -3.15
C ILE A 146 10.52 12.21 -3.58
N LEU A 147 10.16 12.40 -4.85
CA LEU A 147 9.79 13.71 -5.38
C LEU A 147 8.55 14.27 -4.67
N CYS A 148 7.55 13.45 -4.40
CA CYS A 148 6.35 13.83 -3.67
C CYS A 148 6.66 14.29 -2.24
N TYR A 149 7.53 13.56 -1.54
CA TYR A 149 7.94 13.93 -0.18
C TYR A 149 8.70 15.27 -0.15
N VAL A 150 9.66 15.47 -1.06
CA VAL A 150 10.41 16.72 -1.18
C VAL A 150 9.48 17.88 -1.53
N PHE A 151 8.57 17.68 -2.46
CA PHE A 151 7.59 18.67 -2.88
C PHE A 151 6.62 19.05 -1.73
N TYR A 152 6.16 18.06 -0.97
CA TYR A 152 5.34 18.30 0.22
C TYR A 152 6.07 19.18 1.23
N GLN A 153 7.33 18.88 1.55
CA GLN A 153 8.14 19.67 2.49
C GLN A 153 8.32 21.13 1.98
N GLY A 154 8.61 21.30 0.69
CA GLY A 154 8.74 22.62 0.08
C GLY A 154 7.46 23.45 0.17
N ILE A 155 6.32 22.87 -0.22
CA ILE A 155 5.01 23.56 -0.13
C ILE A 155 4.66 23.86 1.33
N TYR A 156 4.87 22.92 2.22
CA TYR A 156 4.57 23.11 3.65
C TYR A 156 5.38 24.28 4.23
N LEU A 157 6.67 24.40 3.92
CA LEU A 157 7.50 25.51 4.37
C LEU A 157 7.00 26.86 3.83
N ILE A 158 6.63 26.92 2.55
CA ILE A 158 6.12 28.14 1.92
C ILE A 158 4.77 28.55 2.53
N LEU A 159 3.81 27.63 2.57
CA LEU A 159 2.47 27.94 3.05
C LEU A 159 2.43 28.20 4.55
N SER A 160 3.24 27.52 5.35
CA SER A 160 3.34 27.78 6.78
C SER A 160 3.93 29.15 7.09
N GLY A 161 4.88 29.65 6.26
CA GLY A 161 5.43 30.99 6.38
C GLY A 161 4.42 32.10 6.03
N ILE A 162 3.55 31.85 5.04
CA ILE A 162 2.59 32.85 4.56
C ILE A 162 1.28 32.82 5.38
N PHE A 163 0.74 31.62 5.64
CA PHE A 163 -0.60 31.43 6.19
C PHE A 163 -0.63 30.82 7.58
N GLY A 164 0.54 30.48 8.17
CA GLY A 164 0.61 29.79 9.46
C GLY A 164 -0.04 30.54 10.63
N SER A 165 -0.19 31.87 10.52
CA SER A 165 -0.87 32.70 11.52
C SER A 165 -2.39 32.82 11.31
N PHE A 166 -2.89 32.49 10.11
CA PHE A 166 -4.29 32.69 9.72
C PHE A 166 -5.10 31.41 9.60
N ILE A 167 -4.45 30.28 9.33
CA ILE A 167 -5.13 29.02 9.03
C ILE A 167 -4.77 27.97 10.08
N HIS A 168 -5.78 27.20 10.48
CA HIS A 168 -5.58 26.07 11.40
C HIS A 168 -4.57 25.08 10.79
N LEU A 169 -3.56 24.67 11.55
CA LEU A 169 -2.45 23.80 11.13
C LEU A 169 -2.93 22.58 10.32
N ARG A 170 -4.03 21.93 10.72
CA ARG A 170 -4.56 20.75 10.03
C ARG A 170 -5.10 21.04 8.65
N ILE A 171 -5.77 22.19 8.48
CA ILE A 171 -6.30 22.61 7.18
C ILE A 171 -5.15 22.88 6.23
N LEU A 172 -4.10 23.53 6.73
CA LEU A 172 -2.88 23.80 5.98
C LEU A 172 -2.20 22.49 5.55
N VAL A 173 -2.00 21.54 6.47
CA VAL A 173 -1.42 20.21 6.17
C VAL A 173 -2.28 19.47 5.14
N PHE A 174 -3.61 19.51 5.28
CA PHE A 174 -4.53 18.88 4.34
C PHE A 174 -4.42 19.47 2.92
N ILE A 175 -4.34 20.79 2.80
CA ILE A 175 -4.17 21.46 1.49
C ILE A 175 -2.82 21.07 0.86
N CYS A 176 -1.73 21.11 1.64
CA CYS A 176 -0.40 20.69 1.17
C CYS A 176 -0.40 19.25 0.71
N LEU A 177 -1.09 18.37 1.45
CA LEU A 177 -1.23 16.95 1.13
C LEU A 177 -1.98 16.75 -0.20
N MET A 178 -3.11 17.43 -0.40
CA MET A 178 -3.89 17.32 -1.64
C MET A 178 -3.10 17.78 -2.86
N ILE A 179 -2.39 18.90 -2.75
CA ILE A 179 -1.53 19.42 -3.84
C ILE A 179 -0.40 18.44 -4.14
N SER A 180 0.24 17.88 -3.10
CA SER A 180 1.35 16.92 -3.25
C SER A 180 0.92 15.61 -3.87
N VAL A 181 -0.27 15.12 -3.52
CA VAL A 181 -0.85 13.91 -4.15
C VAL A 181 -1.17 14.17 -5.62
N GLY A 182 -1.76 15.33 -5.97
CA GLY A 182 -2.01 15.70 -7.36
C GLY A 182 -0.71 15.75 -8.18
N PHE A 183 0.34 16.38 -7.63
CA PHE A 183 1.67 16.40 -8.24
C PHE A 183 2.25 14.99 -8.43
N ALA A 184 2.14 14.13 -7.40
CA ALA A 184 2.64 12.76 -7.45
C ALA A 184 1.99 11.95 -8.57
N VAL A 185 0.68 12.07 -8.76
CA VAL A 185 -0.06 11.39 -9.83
C VAL A 185 0.49 11.81 -11.21
N ILE A 186 0.67 13.12 -11.43
CA ILE A 186 1.21 13.63 -12.71
C ILE A 186 2.61 13.07 -12.96
N VAL A 187 3.51 13.18 -11.97
CA VAL A 187 4.89 12.68 -12.06
C VAL A 187 4.92 11.19 -12.37
N TYR A 188 4.08 10.41 -11.67
CA TYR A 188 4.01 8.97 -11.88
C TYR A 188 3.60 8.60 -13.31
N PHE A 189 2.53 9.20 -13.83
CA PHE A 189 2.08 8.95 -15.20
C PHE A 189 3.14 9.32 -16.23
N VAL A 190 3.82 10.44 -16.06
CA VAL A 190 4.91 10.85 -16.97
C VAL A 190 6.06 9.84 -16.94
N LEU A 191 6.42 9.31 -15.76
CA LEU A 191 7.49 8.32 -15.63
C LEU A 191 7.11 6.98 -16.25
N VAL A 192 5.88 6.50 -16.01
CA VAL A 192 5.40 5.21 -16.57
C VAL A 192 5.28 5.26 -18.09
N LEU A 193 4.94 6.42 -18.68
CA LEU A 193 4.85 6.57 -20.13
C LEU A 193 6.23 6.66 -20.82
N LYS A 194 7.28 7.04 -20.07
CA LYS A 194 8.65 7.16 -20.61
C LYS A 194 9.49 5.88 -20.43
N LEU A 195 9.13 4.99 -19.52
CA LEU A 195 9.82 3.74 -19.21
C LEU A 195 9.12 2.54 -19.84
#